data_2533b69e7776bd60a5243fe392dea49c
#
_entry.id   2533b69e7776bd60a5243fe392dea49c
#
_cell.length_a   1.000
_cell.length_b   1.000
_cell.length_c   1.000
_cell.angle_alpha   90.00
_cell.angle_beta   90.00
_cell.angle_gamma   90.00
#
_symmetry.space_group_name_H-M   'P 1'
#
loop_
_entity.id
_entity.type
_entity.pdbx_description
1 polymer ?
#
loop_
_entity_poly.entity_id
_entity_poly.type
_entity_poly.pdbx_seq_one_letter_code
_entity_poly.pdbx_strand_id
1 'polypeptide(L)'
;MNAALKPLVLIVEDEADILTLLKYNLEKEGFRVATASDGEEALLAAGEQTPHIVLLDWMLPLMSGLEVCRQLRRNAKTRDIPIIMLTARGEEGDRVRGLNSGADDYITKPFSPTELVARMRAVLRRASPGMTDEVLTFADVTMDLAAHRVRRNGRDVHLGPTEFRLLRHFMQHAGRVFSREQLLDLVWGHDVYVEPRTVDVHIRRLRKALNEEDELDLIRTVRSAGYALDTKSV
;
A
#
# COMPACT_ATOMS: atom_id res chain seq x y z
N MET A 1 -19.18 13.40 0.30
CA MET A 1 -18.26 12.58 1.14
C MET A 1 -18.33 11.16 0.62
N ASN A 2 -17.42 10.80 -0.29
CA ASN A 2 -17.28 9.40 -0.73
C ASN A 2 -16.50 8.69 0.37
N ALA A 3 -17.16 7.88 1.19
CA ALA A 3 -16.49 6.95 2.08
C ALA A 3 -15.76 5.96 1.16
N ALA A 4 -14.44 6.04 1.09
CA ALA A 4 -13.63 5.07 0.37
C ALA A 4 -14.03 3.67 0.87
N LEU A 5 -14.51 2.82 -0.03
CA LEU A 5 -14.92 1.45 0.31
C LEU A 5 -13.68 0.73 0.85
N LYS A 6 -13.70 0.40 2.15
CA LYS A 6 -12.62 -0.34 2.79
C LYS A 6 -12.41 -1.67 2.05
N PRO A 7 -11.17 -2.01 1.63
CA PRO A 7 -10.89 -3.26 0.94
C PRO A 7 -11.32 -4.47 1.77
N LEU A 8 -11.97 -5.46 1.13
CA LEU A 8 -12.36 -6.70 1.76
C LEU A 8 -11.23 -7.72 1.65
N VAL A 9 -10.82 -8.27 2.77
CA VAL A 9 -9.83 -9.35 2.90
C VAL A 9 -10.57 -10.62 3.27
N LEU A 10 -10.34 -11.71 2.56
CA LEU A 10 -10.74 -13.05 2.98
C LEU A 10 -9.54 -13.71 3.67
N ILE A 11 -9.69 -14.08 4.93
CA ILE A 11 -8.71 -14.86 5.69
C ILE A 11 -9.16 -16.31 5.69
N VAL A 12 -8.30 -17.22 5.26
CA VAL A 12 -8.53 -18.66 5.26
C VAL A 12 -7.51 -19.30 6.18
N GLU A 13 -7.94 -19.71 7.35
CA GLU A 13 -7.10 -20.20 8.44
C GLU A 13 -7.95 -21.10 9.37
N ASP A 14 -7.50 -22.30 9.69
CA ASP A 14 -8.24 -23.24 10.53
C ASP A 14 -7.93 -23.05 12.03
N GLU A 15 -6.78 -22.45 12.38
CA GLU A 15 -6.46 -22.11 13.76
C GLU A 15 -7.20 -20.85 14.23
N ALA A 16 -8.21 -21.04 15.08
CA ALA A 16 -9.09 -19.97 15.57
C ALA A 16 -8.35 -18.79 16.22
N ASP A 17 -7.25 -19.07 16.93
CA ASP A 17 -6.43 -18.05 17.61
C ASP A 17 -5.71 -17.17 16.60
N ILE A 18 -5.14 -17.77 15.54
CA ILE A 18 -4.45 -17.04 14.45
C ILE A 18 -5.48 -16.23 13.67
N LEU A 19 -6.62 -16.83 13.32
CA LEU A 19 -7.71 -16.15 12.63
C LEU A 19 -8.19 -14.91 13.41
N THR A 20 -8.39 -15.04 14.71
CA THR A 20 -8.83 -13.94 15.59
C THR A 20 -7.78 -12.83 15.62
N LEU A 21 -6.51 -13.18 15.76
CA LEU A 21 -5.40 -12.23 15.77
C LEU A 21 -5.30 -11.47 14.44
N LEU A 22 -5.36 -12.17 13.31
CA LEU A 22 -5.32 -11.59 11.98
C LEU A 22 -6.49 -10.64 11.75
N LYS A 23 -7.72 -11.10 12.06
CA LYS A 23 -8.92 -10.29 11.93
C LYS A 23 -8.82 -9.00 12.72
N TYR A 24 -8.46 -9.06 14.00
CA TYR A 24 -8.31 -7.87 14.85
C TYR A 24 -7.31 -6.85 14.26
N ASN A 25 -6.12 -7.33 13.85
CA ASN A 25 -5.09 -6.44 13.31
C ASN A 25 -5.50 -5.81 11.98
N LEU A 26 -6.14 -6.58 11.08
CA LEU A 26 -6.55 -6.06 9.77
C LEU A 26 -7.72 -5.07 9.87
N GLU A 27 -8.68 -5.33 10.75
CA GLU A 27 -9.79 -4.38 11.01
C GLU A 27 -9.27 -3.06 11.58
N LYS A 28 -8.28 -3.12 12.49
CA LYS A 28 -7.58 -1.94 13.04
C LYS A 28 -6.85 -1.14 11.95
N GLU A 29 -6.30 -1.82 10.95
CA GLU A 29 -5.62 -1.21 9.80
C GLU A 29 -6.58 -0.72 8.70
N GLY A 30 -7.90 -0.80 8.95
CA GLY A 30 -8.93 -0.23 8.09
C GLY A 30 -9.48 -1.18 7.02
N PHE A 31 -9.15 -2.47 7.06
CA PHE A 31 -9.72 -3.47 6.16
C PHE A 31 -11.10 -3.95 6.66
N ARG A 32 -11.92 -4.42 5.73
CA ARG A 32 -13.05 -5.30 6.05
C ARG A 32 -12.55 -6.73 5.99
N VAL A 33 -13.04 -7.60 6.86
CA VAL A 33 -12.56 -8.97 6.94
C VAL A 33 -13.72 -9.95 6.82
N ALA A 34 -13.60 -10.91 5.90
CA ALA A 34 -14.35 -12.16 5.86
C ALA A 34 -13.40 -13.30 6.27
N THR A 35 -13.94 -14.37 6.82
CA THR A 35 -13.16 -15.50 7.31
C THR A 35 -13.70 -16.80 6.76
N ALA A 36 -12.82 -17.78 6.58
CA ALA A 36 -13.13 -19.17 6.26
C ALA A 36 -12.19 -20.08 7.05
N SER A 37 -12.68 -21.20 7.53
CA SER A 37 -11.94 -22.17 8.34
C SER A 37 -11.43 -23.39 7.54
N ASP A 38 -11.86 -23.52 6.31
CA ASP A 38 -11.46 -24.60 5.40
C ASP A 38 -11.52 -24.17 3.94
N GLY A 39 -11.08 -25.06 3.04
CA GLY A 39 -11.00 -24.76 1.61
C GLY A 39 -12.36 -24.64 0.90
N GLU A 40 -13.39 -25.38 1.32
CA GLU A 40 -14.72 -25.31 0.71
C GLU A 40 -15.41 -23.99 1.05
N GLU A 41 -15.36 -23.61 2.33
CA GLU A 41 -15.87 -22.32 2.82
C GLU A 41 -15.13 -21.16 2.12
N ALA A 42 -13.80 -21.27 1.93
CA ALA A 42 -13.01 -20.27 1.24
C ALA A 42 -13.44 -20.06 -0.22
N LEU A 43 -13.66 -21.15 -0.97
CA LEU A 43 -14.10 -21.08 -2.36
C LEU A 43 -15.49 -20.46 -2.50
N LEU A 44 -16.41 -20.83 -1.59
CA LEU A 44 -17.77 -20.27 -1.54
C LEU A 44 -17.71 -18.77 -1.23
N ALA A 45 -17.03 -18.39 -0.15
CA ALA A 45 -16.90 -16.99 0.26
C ALA A 45 -16.23 -16.11 -0.81
N ALA A 46 -15.18 -16.63 -1.49
CA ALA A 46 -14.52 -15.91 -2.57
C ALA A 46 -15.46 -15.69 -3.76
N GLY A 47 -16.30 -16.68 -4.11
CA GLY A 47 -17.24 -16.58 -5.22
C GLY A 47 -18.41 -15.65 -4.97
N GLU A 48 -18.89 -15.56 -3.72
CA GLU A 48 -20.04 -14.73 -3.32
C GLU A 48 -19.65 -13.29 -3.02
N GLN A 49 -18.55 -13.08 -2.28
CA GLN A 49 -18.18 -11.78 -1.75
C GLN A 49 -17.14 -11.04 -2.59
N THR A 50 -16.48 -11.73 -3.55
CA THR A 50 -15.42 -11.17 -4.41
C THR A 50 -14.42 -10.32 -3.62
N PRO A 51 -13.62 -10.91 -2.69
CA PRO A 51 -12.69 -10.17 -1.88
C PRO A 51 -11.60 -9.51 -2.74
N HIS A 52 -11.02 -8.44 -2.24
CA HIS A 52 -9.95 -7.70 -2.91
C HIS A 52 -8.60 -8.40 -2.77
N ILE A 53 -8.44 -9.26 -1.75
CA ILE A 53 -7.26 -10.08 -1.49
C ILE A 53 -7.64 -11.27 -0.62
N VAL A 54 -6.96 -12.39 -0.82
CA VAL A 54 -7.08 -13.61 0.00
C VAL A 54 -5.77 -13.83 0.75
N LEU A 55 -5.84 -13.99 2.06
CA LEU A 55 -4.79 -14.58 2.88
C LEU A 55 -5.12 -16.04 3.08
N LEU A 56 -4.26 -16.94 2.64
CA LEU A 56 -4.56 -18.35 2.53
C LEU A 56 -3.50 -19.20 3.22
N ASP A 57 -3.89 -19.88 4.29
CA ASP A 57 -2.98 -20.85 4.90
C ASP A 57 -2.69 -21.99 3.92
N TRP A 58 -1.44 -22.42 3.92
CA TRP A 58 -0.98 -23.58 3.18
C TRP A 58 -1.60 -24.88 3.71
N MET A 59 -1.63 -25.02 5.05
CA MET A 59 -2.09 -26.21 5.75
C MET A 59 -3.53 -26.04 6.21
N LEU A 60 -4.48 -26.47 5.39
CA LEU A 60 -5.90 -26.48 5.72
C LEU A 60 -6.43 -27.92 5.82
N PRO A 61 -7.43 -28.17 6.64
CA PRO A 61 -8.09 -29.46 6.67
C PRO A 61 -8.85 -29.73 5.37
N LEU A 62 -9.03 -31.00 5.03
CA LEU A 62 -9.78 -31.52 3.88
C LEU A 62 -9.18 -31.14 2.51
N MET A 63 -8.83 -29.90 2.28
CA MET A 63 -8.28 -29.41 1.02
C MET A 63 -7.12 -28.43 1.31
N SER A 64 -5.93 -28.72 0.80
CA SER A 64 -4.77 -27.85 1.01
C SER A 64 -4.97 -26.45 0.43
N GLY A 65 -4.35 -25.42 1.04
CA GLY A 65 -4.39 -24.06 0.50
C GLY A 65 -3.88 -23.96 -0.93
N LEU A 66 -2.93 -24.81 -1.31
CA LEU A 66 -2.45 -24.92 -2.69
C LEU A 66 -3.55 -25.30 -3.68
N GLU A 67 -4.40 -26.26 -3.30
CA GLU A 67 -5.52 -26.69 -4.14
C GLU A 67 -6.60 -25.61 -4.19
N VAL A 68 -6.90 -24.95 -3.07
CA VAL A 68 -7.80 -23.77 -3.02
C VAL A 68 -7.29 -22.70 -3.99
N CYS A 69 -5.99 -22.35 -3.95
CA CYS A 69 -5.37 -21.38 -4.84
C CYS A 69 -5.58 -21.76 -6.32
N ARG A 70 -5.33 -23.03 -6.68
CA ARG A 70 -5.54 -23.52 -8.06
C ARG A 70 -6.99 -23.40 -8.51
N GLN A 71 -7.95 -23.71 -7.63
CA GLN A 71 -9.37 -23.62 -7.96
C GLN A 71 -9.82 -22.17 -8.12
N LEU A 72 -9.35 -21.26 -7.26
CA LEU A 72 -9.58 -19.82 -7.41
C LEU A 72 -9.04 -19.29 -8.75
N ARG A 73 -7.86 -19.75 -9.20
CA ARG A 73 -7.28 -19.36 -10.50
C ARG A 73 -8.00 -19.92 -11.72
N ARG A 74 -8.67 -21.05 -11.58
CA ARG A 74 -9.47 -21.67 -12.67
C ARG A 74 -10.84 -21.02 -12.84
N ASN A 75 -11.38 -20.39 -11.81
CA ASN A 75 -12.70 -19.77 -11.85
C ASN A 75 -12.61 -18.34 -12.40
N ALA A 76 -13.37 -18.04 -13.45
CA ALA A 76 -13.36 -16.73 -14.12
C ALA A 76 -13.70 -15.53 -13.21
N LYS A 77 -14.47 -15.75 -12.12
CA LYS A 77 -14.84 -14.69 -11.17
C LYS A 77 -13.75 -14.40 -10.13
N THR A 78 -12.89 -15.38 -9.84
CA THR A 78 -11.92 -15.28 -8.73
C THR A 78 -10.47 -15.37 -9.18
N ARG A 79 -10.20 -15.69 -10.45
CA ARG A 79 -8.85 -15.90 -10.98
C ARG A 79 -7.92 -14.69 -10.84
N ASP A 80 -8.50 -13.49 -10.84
CA ASP A 80 -7.75 -12.22 -10.79
C ASP A 80 -7.64 -11.66 -9.35
N ILE A 81 -8.25 -12.33 -8.35
CA ILE A 81 -8.13 -11.94 -6.95
C ILE A 81 -6.71 -12.24 -6.46
N PRO A 82 -5.99 -11.25 -5.90
CA PRO A 82 -4.66 -11.47 -5.34
C PRO A 82 -4.67 -12.46 -4.17
N ILE A 83 -3.67 -13.34 -4.13
CA ILE A 83 -3.54 -14.37 -3.08
C ILE A 83 -2.16 -14.28 -2.44
N ILE A 84 -2.12 -14.12 -1.12
CA ILE A 84 -0.91 -14.27 -0.30
C ILE A 84 -1.01 -15.60 0.46
N MET A 85 -0.04 -16.48 0.24
CA MET A 85 0.04 -17.75 0.97
C MET A 85 0.74 -17.55 2.32
N LEU A 86 0.17 -18.11 3.39
CA LEU A 86 0.79 -18.20 4.69
C LEU A 86 1.40 -19.59 4.84
N THR A 87 2.73 -19.68 5.07
CA THR A 87 3.47 -20.94 5.04
C THR A 87 4.25 -21.17 6.33
N ALA A 88 4.45 -22.43 6.75
CA ALA A 88 5.35 -22.76 7.85
C ALA A 88 6.84 -22.61 7.45
N ARG A 89 7.70 -22.32 8.43
CA ARG A 89 9.14 -22.19 8.23
C ARG A 89 9.75 -23.58 7.97
N GLY A 90 10.37 -23.80 6.80
CA GLY A 90 11.08 -25.05 6.49
C GLY A 90 10.77 -25.69 5.14
N GLU A 91 9.73 -25.21 4.45
CA GLU A 91 9.29 -25.78 3.16
C GLU A 91 9.89 -25.01 1.96
N GLU A 92 11.23 -24.82 1.94
CA GLU A 92 11.90 -24.17 0.80
C GLU A 92 11.66 -24.91 -0.54
N GLY A 93 11.47 -26.23 -0.49
CA GLY A 93 11.08 -27.05 -1.67
C GLY A 93 9.68 -26.76 -2.18
N ASP A 94 8.79 -26.29 -1.33
CA ASP A 94 7.41 -25.95 -1.68
C ASP A 94 7.26 -24.50 -2.18
N ARG A 95 8.21 -23.60 -1.90
CA ARG A 95 8.28 -22.26 -2.53
C ARG A 95 8.35 -22.33 -4.06
N VAL A 96 9.12 -23.26 -4.62
CA VAL A 96 9.21 -23.49 -6.07
C VAL A 96 7.91 -24.07 -6.62
N ARG A 97 7.25 -24.98 -5.87
CA ARG A 97 5.93 -25.50 -6.21
C ARG A 97 4.83 -24.44 -6.05
N GLY A 98 4.96 -23.58 -5.06
CA GLY A 98 4.07 -22.47 -4.80
C GLY A 98 4.10 -21.40 -5.90
N LEU A 99 5.24 -21.03 -6.45
CA LEU A 99 5.37 -20.10 -7.59
C LEU A 99 4.60 -20.60 -8.84
N ASN A 100 4.47 -21.93 -9.01
CA ASN A 100 3.65 -22.53 -10.07
C ASN A 100 2.15 -22.63 -9.71
N SER A 101 1.75 -22.32 -8.47
CA SER A 101 0.34 -22.39 -8.04
C SER A 101 -0.49 -21.16 -8.40
N GLY A 102 0.17 -20.06 -8.76
CA GLY A 102 -0.47 -18.79 -9.10
C GLY A 102 -0.72 -17.85 -7.91
N ALA A 103 -0.06 -18.06 -6.76
CA ALA A 103 -0.07 -17.08 -5.67
C ALA A 103 0.79 -15.84 -6.02
N ASP A 104 0.41 -14.67 -5.50
CA ASP A 104 1.06 -13.39 -5.80
C ASP A 104 2.20 -13.07 -4.82
N ASP A 105 2.16 -13.61 -3.60
CA ASP A 105 3.21 -13.49 -2.58
C ASP A 105 3.11 -14.62 -1.55
N TYR A 106 4.17 -14.76 -0.73
CA TYR A 106 4.29 -15.76 0.33
C TYR A 106 4.82 -15.12 1.59
N ILE A 107 4.24 -15.50 2.74
CA ILE A 107 4.68 -15.06 4.07
C ILE A 107 4.90 -16.29 4.93
N THR A 108 6.09 -16.38 5.54
CA THR A 108 6.41 -17.49 6.45
C THR A 108 5.98 -17.20 7.87
N LYS A 109 5.25 -18.14 8.50
CA LYS A 109 4.94 -18.13 9.93
C LYS A 109 6.21 -18.45 10.76
N PRO A 110 6.48 -17.73 11.90
CA PRO A 110 5.75 -16.60 12.40
C PRO A 110 6.07 -15.30 11.67
N PHE A 111 5.10 -14.45 11.43
CA PHE A 111 5.23 -13.15 10.80
C PHE A 111 4.74 -12.03 11.72
N SER A 112 5.23 -10.81 11.50
CA SER A 112 4.69 -9.65 12.20
C SER A 112 3.43 -9.11 11.50
N PRO A 113 2.41 -8.64 12.25
CA PRO A 113 1.25 -7.99 11.65
C PRO A 113 1.63 -6.81 10.73
N THR A 114 2.64 -6.06 11.10
CA THR A 114 3.15 -4.93 10.29
C THR A 114 3.72 -5.40 8.95
N GLU A 115 4.47 -6.49 8.92
CA GLU A 115 4.99 -7.08 7.68
C GLU A 115 3.86 -7.57 6.78
N LEU A 116 2.89 -8.30 7.36
CA LEU A 116 1.73 -8.79 6.63
C LEU A 116 0.98 -7.64 5.95
N VAL A 117 0.64 -6.58 6.69
CA VAL A 117 -0.08 -5.41 6.17
C VAL A 117 0.72 -4.71 5.06
N ALA A 118 2.03 -4.55 5.23
CA ALA A 118 2.89 -3.94 4.22
C ALA A 118 2.88 -4.75 2.91
N ARG A 119 2.97 -6.08 2.98
CA ARG A 119 2.91 -6.99 1.82
C ARG A 119 1.52 -6.97 1.18
N MET A 120 0.45 -7.03 1.96
CA MET A 120 -0.92 -6.93 1.46
C MET A 120 -1.14 -5.64 0.66
N ARG A 121 -0.72 -4.49 1.21
CA ARG A 121 -0.80 -3.20 0.51
C ARG A 121 0.02 -3.19 -0.78
N ALA A 122 1.21 -3.83 -0.79
CA ALA A 122 2.04 -3.94 -1.99
C ALA A 122 1.40 -4.83 -3.07
N VAL A 123 0.76 -5.93 -2.68
CA VAL A 123 0.05 -6.85 -3.59
C VAL A 123 -1.22 -6.18 -4.15
N LEU A 124 -2.05 -5.59 -3.29
CA LEU A 124 -3.26 -4.85 -3.69
C LEU A 124 -2.93 -3.72 -4.70
N ARG A 125 -1.86 -2.97 -4.46
CA ARG A 125 -1.40 -1.91 -5.36
C ARG A 125 -1.05 -2.43 -6.76
N ARG A 126 -0.51 -3.64 -6.87
CA ARG A 126 -0.18 -4.27 -8.16
C ARG A 126 -1.41 -4.79 -8.88
N ALA A 127 -2.34 -5.38 -8.14
CA ALA A 127 -3.51 -6.06 -8.70
C ALA A 127 -4.67 -5.11 -9.02
N SER A 128 -4.81 -4.03 -8.26
CA SER A 128 -5.89 -3.06 -8.44
C SER A 128 -5.36 -1.65 -8.17
N PRO A 129 -4.75 -1.00 -9.16
CA PRO A 129 -4.16 0.33 -9.01
C PRO A 129 -5.10 1.43 -8.49
N GLY A 130 -6.38 1.19 -8.34
CA GLY A 130 -7.37 2.15 -7.86
C GLY A 130 -7.98 1.86 -6.47
N MET A 131 -7.53 0.84 -5.73
CA MET A 131 -8.21 0.39 -4.50
C MET A 131 -7.45 0.60 -3.17
N THR A 132 -6.18 0.95 -3.22
CA THR A 132 -5.48 1.44 -2.04
C THR A 132 -5.67 2.95 -1.96
N ASP A 133 -5.55 3.56 -0.78
CA ASP A 133 -5.55 5.02 -0.57
C ASP A 133 -4.40 5.70 -1.35
N GLU A 134 -4.46 5.58 -2.67
CA GLU A 134 -3.47 6.15 -3.60
C GLU A 134 -3.77 7.61 -3.91
N VAL A 135 -4.87 8.13 -3.38
CA VAL A 135 -5.18 9.54 -3.43
C VAL A 135 -4.82 10.17 -2.10
N LEU A 136 -3.70 10.84 -2.06
CA LEU A 136 -3.33 11.71 -0.95
C LEU A 136 -4.03 13.05 -1.12
N THR A 137 -4.58 13.58 -0.03
CA THR A 137 -5.20 14.92 -0.03
C THR A 137 -4.63 15.73 1.13
N PHE A 138 -4.16 16.94 0.82
CA PHE A 138 -3.70 17.91 1.81
C PHE A 138 -4.11 19.32 1.37
N ALA A 139 -4.90 20.00 2.20
CA ALA A 139 -5.52 21.28 1.87
C ALA A 139 -6.28 21.20 0.53
N ASP A 140 -5.87 21.99 -0.45
CA ASP A 140 -6.41 22.07 -1.80
C ASP A 140 -5.67 21.18 -2.82
N VAL A 141 -4.68 20.39 -2.37
CA VAL A 141 -3.88 19.50 -3.23
C VAL A 141 -4.38 18.07 -3.13
N THR A 142 -4.60 17.45 -4.28
CA THR A 142 -4.93 16.02 -4.41
C THR A 142 -3.87 15.35 -5.28
N MET A 143 -3.35 14.22 -4.83
CA MET A 143 -2.30 13.46 -5.51
C MET A 143 -2.76 12.01 -5.69
N ASP A 144 -3.04 11.63 -6.92
CA ASP A 144 -3.37 10.26 -7.32
C ASP A 144 -2.05 9.53 -7.64
N LEU A 145 -1.66 8.63 -6.75
CA LEU A 145 -0.39 7.91 -6.85
C LEU A 145 -0.44 6.84 -7.95
N ALA A 146 -1.60 6.25 -8.19
CA ALA A 146 -1.80 5.23 -9.21
C ALA A 146 -1.78 5.83 -10.62
N ALA A 147 -2.56 6.90 -10.82
CA ALA A 147 -2.58 7.61 -12.09
C ALA A 147 -1.37 8.53 -12.31
N HIS A 148 -0.48 8.66 -11.30
CA HIS A 148 0.66 9.59 -11.31
C HIS A 148 0.25 11.04 -11.62
N ARG A 149 -0.88 11.48 -11.02
CA ARG A 149 -1.48 12.79 -11.26
C ARG A 149 -1.53 13.62 -9.99
N VAL A 150 -1.32 14.91 -10.16
CA VAL A 150 -1.47 15.89 -9.08
C VAL A 150 -2.44 16.97 -9.53
N ARG A 151 -3.35 17.35 -8.64
CA ARG A 151 -4.27 18.47 -8.84
C ARG A 151 -4.22 19.41 -7.66
N ARG A 152 -4.36 20.69 -7.93
CA ARG A 152 -4.57 21.73 -6.92
C ARG A 152 -5.76 22.60 -7.31
N ASN A 153 -6.73 22.77 -6.42
CA ASN A 153 -8.00 23.46 -6.71
C ASN A 153 -8.67 22.94 -8.00
N GLY A 154 -8.57 21.64 -8.31
CA GLY A 154 -9.08 21.03 -9.54
C GLY A 154 -8.19 21.21 -10.78
N ARG A 155 -7.17 22.05 -10.75
CA ARG A 155 -6.18 22.27 -11.81
C ARG A 155 -5.16 21.13 -11.84
N ASP A 156 -4.83 20.59 -13.01
CA ASP A 156 -3.76 19.60 -13.17
C ASP A 156 -2.39 20.26 -12.98
N VAL A 157 -1.56 19.65 -12.11
CA VAL A 157 -0.19 20.10 -11.80
C VAL A 157 0.81 19.10 -12.37
N HIS A 158 1.66 19.55 -13.27
CA HIS A 158 2.70 18.71 -13.88
C HIS A 158 3.97 18.74 -13.04
N LEU A 159 4.36 17.58 -12.49
CA LEU A 159 5.56 17.40 -11.69
C LEU A 159 6.55 16.47 -12.38
N GLY A 160 7.84 16.78 -12.25
CA GLY A 160 8.90 15.83 -12.60
C GLY A 160 8.94 14.67 -11.57
N PRO A 161 9.62 13.54 -11.90
CA PRO A 161 9.65 12.35 -11.04
C PRO A 161 10.16 12.63 -9.62
N THR A 162 11.10 13.54 -9.48
CA THR A 162 11.69 13.91 -8.18
C THR A 162 10.74 14.79 -7.37
N GLU A 163 10.12 15.79 -8.00
CA GLU A 163 9.11 16.65 -7.38
C GLU A 163 7.89 15.85 -6.93
N PHE A 164 7.47 14.87 -7.74
CA PHE A 164 6.38 13.95 -7.39
C PHE A 164 6.71 13.13 -6.14
N ARG A 165 7.93 12.56 -6.03
CA ARG A 165 8.38 11.82 -4.84
C ARG A 165 8.46 12.70 -3.60
N LEU A 166 8.97 13.93 -3.74
CA LEU A 166 9.03 14.93 -2.65
C LEU A 166 7.63 15.26 -2.14
N LEU A 167 6.70 15.60 -3.05
CA LEU A 167 5.32 15.93 -2.69
C LEU A 167 4.63 14.77 -1.99
N ARG A 168 4.75 13.55 -2.55
CA ARG A 168 4.22 12.33 -1.92
C ARG A 168 4.72 12.17 -0.49
N HIS A 169 6.03 12.31 -0.28
CA HIS A 169 6.62 12.16 1.04
C HIS A 169 6.09 13.21 2.02
N PHE A 170 6.01 14.46 1.59
CA PHE A 170 5.46 15.54 2.41
C PHE A 170 3.98 15.31 2.74
N MET A 171 3.16 14.90 1.78
CA MET A 171 1.72 14.65 2.00
C MET A 171 1.47 13.48 2.97
N GLN A 172 2.31 12.44 2.92
CA GLN A 172 2.26 11.32 3.86
C GLN A 172 2.67 11.70 5.29
N HIS A 173 3.40 12.81 5.46
CA HIS A 173 3.94 13.25 6.75
C HIS A 173 3.70 14.75 6.98
N ALA A 174 2.50 15.21 6.66
CA ALA A 174 2.14 16.63 6.78
C ALA A 174 2.40 17.17 8.20
N GLY A 175 2.93 18.41 8.29
CA GLY A 175 3.30 19.07 9.53
C GLY A 175 4.68 18.68 10.07
N ARG A 176 5.32 17.62 9.56
CA ARG A 176 6.66 17.21 10.00
C ARG A 176 7.75 17.94 9.23
N VAL A 177 8.77 18.41 9.95
CA VAL A 177 9.96 19.03 9.37
C VAL A 177 10.98 17.96 9.01
N PHE A 178 11.52 18.02 7.81
CA PHE A 178 12.59 17.15 7.31
C PHE A 178 13.82 17.96 6.96
N SER A 179 15.01 17.52 7.41
CA SER A 179 16.27 18.14 7.01
C SER A 179 16.57 17.87 5.52
N ARG A 180 17.52 18.60 4.96
CA ARG A 180 17.96 18.39 3.58
C ARG A 180 18.54 17.00 3.36
N GLU A 181 19.33 16.53 4.31
CA GLU A 181 19.93 15.21 4.30
C GLU A 181 18.84 14.12 4.33
N GLN A 182 17.85 14.26 5.22
CA GLN A 182 16.72 13.32 5.29
C GLN A 182 15.94 13.28 3.99
N LEU A 183 15.65 14.43 3.38
CA LEU A 183 14.95 14.48 2.09
C LEU A 183 15.79 13.91 0.95
N LEU A 184 17.11 14.11 1.00
CA LEU A 184 18.02 13.53 0.02
C LEU A 184 17.97 12.01 0.09
N ASP A 185 18.20 11.42 1.26
CA ASP A 185 18.19 9.97 1.48
C ASP A 185 16.85 9.33 1.07
N LEU A 186 15.74 9.96 1.43
CA LEU A 186 14.39 9.44 1.15
C LEU A 186 14.00 9.49 -0.33
N VAL A 187 14.46 10.49 -1.06
CA VAL A 187 14.03 10.75 -2.44
C VAL A 187 15.04 10.26 -3.48
N TRP A 188 16.33 10.31 -3.17
CA TRP A 188 17.40 9.88 -4.09
C TRP A 188 18.02 8.54 -3.70
N GLY A 189 17.92 8.12 -2.43
CA GLY A 189 18.57 6.90 -1.90
C GLY A 189 19.95 7.15 -1.33
N HIS A 190 20.47 6.18 -0.55
CA HIS A 190 21.73 6.30 0.17
C HIS A 190 22.99 6.23 -0.71
N ASP A 191 22.88 5.72 -1.94
CA ASP A 191 24.03 5.48 -2.82
C ASP A 191 24.29 6.61 -3.83
N VAL A 192 23.59 7.74 -3.70
CA VAL A 192 23.71 8.85 -4.66
C VAL A 192 24.52 10.00 -4.04
N TYR A 193 25.72 10.22 -4.56
CA TYR A 193 26.57 11.37 -4.21
C TYR A 193 25.99 12.67 -4.79
N VAL A 194 24.99 13.22 -4.14
CA VAL A 194 24.38 14.52 -4.51
C VAL A 194 24.45 15.47 -3.31
N GLU A 195 24.83 16.71 -3.57
CA GLU A 195 24.89 17.72 -2.50
C GLU A 195 23.50 18.03 -1.93
N PRO A 196 23.36 18.28 -0.60
CA PRO A 196 22.08 18.65 0.04
C PRO A 196 21.40 19.86 -0.59
N ARG A 197 22.17 20.77 -1.23
CA ARG A 197 21.63 21.93 -1.97
C ARG A 197 20.78 21.54 -3.20
N THR A 198 20.92 20.33 -3.71
CA THR A 198 20.05 19.82 -4.79
C THR A 198 18.59 19.76 -4.36
N VAL A 199 18.34 19.49 -3.08
CA VAL A 199 16.99 19.52 -2.50
C VAL A 199 16.35 20.89 -2.69
N ASP A 200 17.09 21.98 -2.44
CA ASP A 200 16.57 23.34 -2.54
C ASP A 200 16.09 23.68 -3.98
N VAL A 201 16.80 23.19 -4.98
CA VAL A 201 16.41 23.34 -6.41
C VAL A 201 15.08 22.65 -6.69
N HIS A 202 14.92 21.42 -6.22
CA HIS A 202 13.69 20.65 -6.42
C HIS A 202 12.52 21.18 -5.61
N ILE A 203 12.75 21.68 -4.39
CA ILE A 203 11.74 22.40 -3.60
C ILE A 203 11.27 23.66 -4.34
N ARG A 204 12.19 24.44 -4.91
CA ARG A 204 11.83 25.62 -5.71
C ARG A 204 10.99 25.25 -6.93
N ARG A 205 11.35 24.17 -7.65
CA ARG A 205 10.59 23.68 -8.81
C ARG A 205 9.21 23.18 -8.38
N LEU A 206 9.13 22.46 -7.28
CA LEU A 206 7.88 21.96 -6.71
C LEU A 206 6.94 23.11 -6.34
N ARG A 207 7.45 24.14 -5.63
CA ARG A 207 6.69 25.34 -5.31
C ARG A 207 6.17 26.05 -6.57
N LYS A 208 7.05 26.23 -7.58
CA LYS A 208 6.67 26.88 -8.83
C LYS A 208 5.59 26.11 -9.59
N ALA A 209 5.57 24.79 -9.51
CA ALA A 209 4.56 23.96 -10.16
C ALA A 209 3.24 23.91 -9.38
N LEU A 210 3.32 23.88 -8.05
CA LEU A 210 2.13 23.84 -7.19
C LEU A 210 1.40 25.18 -7.16
N ASN A 211 2.11 26.30 -7.01
CA ASN A 211 1.52 27.59 -6.68
C ASN A 211 1.29 28.43 -7.94
N GLU A 212 0.08 28.95 -8.10
CA GLU A 212 -0.24 30.09 -8.97
C GLU A 212 -0.31 31.38 -8.16
N GLU A 213 -0.49 32.52 -8.86
CA GLU A 213 -0.71 33.81 -8.19
C GLU A 213 -1.92 33.69 -7.25
N ASP A 214 -1.77 34.16 -6.01
CA ASP A 214 -2.76 34.12 -4.92
C ASP A 214 -2.94 32.76 -4.22
N GLU A 215 -2.24 31.70 -4.59
CA GLU A 215 -2.27 30.43 -3.85
C GLU A 215 -1.28 30.41 -2.69
N LEU A 216 -1.72 29.88 -1.54
CA LEU A 216 -0.88 29.74 -0.35
C LEU A 216 0.30 28.77 -0.62
N ASP A 217 1.52 29.16 -0.28
CA ASP A 217 2.65 28.25 -0.32
C ASP A 217 2.57 27.22 0.81
N LEU A 218 2.20 25.98 0.45
CA LEU A 218 2.05 24.87 1.39
C LEU A 218 3.37 24.29 1.85
N ILE A 219 4.50 24.63 1.20
CA ILE A 219 5.82 24.12 1.57
C ILE A 219 6.53 25.17 2.39
N ARG A 220 6.52 25.02 3.70
CA ARG A 220 7.17 25.92 4.63
C ARG A 220 8.68 25.66 4.73
N THR A 221 9.48 26.71 4.67
CA THR A 221 10.92 26.65 5.00
C THR A 221 11.11 26.89 6.49
N VAL A 222 11.70 25.93 7.19
CA VAL A 222 12.11 26.09 8.59
C VAL A 222 13.60 26.38 8.61
N ARG A 223 13.96 27.64 8.94
CA ARG A 223 15.36 28.08 8.94
C ARG A 223 16.22 27.14 9.79
N SER A 224 17.38 26.77 9.27
CA SER A 224 18.35 25.85 9.88
C SER A 224 17.85 24.41 10.12
N ALA A 225 16.59 24.07 9.84
CA ALA A 225 16.01 22.74 10.07
C ALA A 225 15.60 22.03 8.78
N GLY A 226 15.09 22.74 7.74
CA GLY A 226 14.70 22.13 6.48
C GLY A 226 13.33 22.57 5.97
N TYR A 227 12.48 21.61 5.57
CA TYR A 227 11.19 21.85 4.91
C TYR A 227 10.06 21.03 5.52
N ALA A 228 8.85 21.55 5.47
CA ALA A 228 7.63 20.86 5.88
C ALA A 228 6.47 21.22 4.95
N LEU A 229 5.51 20.34 4.81
CA LEU A 229 4.22 20.64 4.20
C LEU A 229 3.26 21.06 5.34
N ASP A 230 2.78 22.29 5.30
CA ASP A 230 1.98 22.88 6.37
C ASP A 230 1.04 23.96 5.81
N THR A 231 -0.14 24.11 6.42
CA THR A 231 -1.10 25.18 6.10
C THR A 231 -0.91 26.42 6.98
N LYS A 232 -0.02 26.37 7.98
CA LYS A 232 0.27 27.51 8.86
C LYS A 232 1.28 28.42 8.18
N SER A 233 0.81 29.54 7.68
CA SER A 233 1.69 30.68 7.38
C SER A 233 2.40 31.11 8.66
N VAL A 234 3.71 31.39 8.57
CA VAL A 234 4.49 32.02 9.66
C VAL A 234 4.06 33.46 9.78
#